data_f90020243647e9788ceacd4b6fc52910
#
_entry.id   f90020243647e9788ceacd4b6fc52910
#
_cell.length_a   1.000
_cell.length_b   1.000
_cell.length_c   1.000
_cell.angle_alpha   90.00
_cell.angle_beta   90.00
_cell.angle_gamma   90.00
#
_symmetry.space_group_name_H-M   'P 1'
#
loop_
_entity.id
_entity.type
_entity.pdbx_description
1 polymer ?
#
loop_
_entity_poly.entity_id
_entity_poly.type
_entity_poly.pdbx_seq_one_letter_code
_entity_poly.pdbx_strand_id
1 'polypeptide(L)'
;MVSGWPRPPARACPQHPPAAGRAPRPGAAKRPAAAPAGQPALSPAQHAQLTKQNIEMTQAALRVAQMVDGNQVASLWDGASKVAKTAVKRDAFVSQIGTERARLGAVVGRGQGSVTRVKYGPGAQVPEGLYVNVSFPTRFAKAQQPVRELVSFRLDEDKTWRLAGYSLRTAVK
;
A
#
# COMPACT_ATOMS: atom_id res chain seq x y z
N MET A 1 44.99 56.60 -29.12
CA MET A 1 45.96 55.57 -28.79
C MET A 1 45.25 54.24 -28.82
N VAL A 2 45.48 53.48 -29.86
CA VAL A 2 44.79 52.25 -30.19
C VAL A 2 45.77 51.11 -29.95
N SER A 3 45.53 50.31 -28.92
CA SER A 3 46.33 49.11 -28.73
C SER A 3 45.55 47.89 -29.26
N GLY A 4 45.95 47.47 -30.45
CA GLY A 4 45.42 46.26 -31.08
C GLY A 4 46.11 45.02 -30.49
N TRP A 5 45.29 44.06 -30.13
CA TRP A 5 45.75 42.72 -29.74
C TRP A 5 45.81 41.83 -30.97
N PRO A 6 46.91 41.10 -31.22
CA PRO A 6 46.99 40.17 -32.32
C PRO A 6 46.17 38.90 -32.07
N ARG A 7 45.37 38.49 -33.05
CA ARG A 7 44.69 37.21 -33.09
C ARG A 7 45.70 36.07 -33.30
N PRO A 8 45.56 34.96 -32.55
CA PRO A 8 46.33 33.77 -32.84
C PRO A 8 45.80 33.04 -34.09
N PRO A 9 46.67 32.38 -34.86
CA PRO A 9 46.29 31.68 -36.07
C PRO A 9 45.41 30.46 -35.81
N ALA A 10 44.46 30.28 -36.69
CA ALA A 10 43.55 29.14 -36.71
C ALA A 10 44.32 27.83 -36.90
N ARG A 11 44.27 26.94 -35.95
CA ARG A 11 44.76 25.57 -36.12
C ARG A 11 43.80 24.80 -37.02
N ALA A 12 44.30 24.31 -38.15
CA ALA A 12 43.62 23.41 -39.05
C ALA A 12 43.23 22.12 -38.30
N CYS A 13 41.95 21.78 -38.33
CA CYS A 13 41.46 20.48 -37.90
C CYS A 13 41.95 19.40 -38.87
N PRO A 14 42.52 18.28 -38.41
CA PRO A 14 42.76 17.16 -39.29
C PRO A 14 41.42 16.52 -39.71
N GLN A 15 41.24 16.41 -40.98
CA GLN A 15 40.10 15.70 -41.57
C GLN A 15 40.25 14.21 -41.29
N HIS A 16 39.28 13.64 -40.59
CA HIS A 16 39.19 12.21 -40.47
C HIS A 16 38.67 11.58 -41.75
N PRO A 17 39.24 10.47 -42.20
CA PRO A 17 38.72 9.74 -43.35
C PRO A 17 37.35 9.13 -43.00
N PRO A 18 36.45 8.98 -44.00
CA PRO A 18 35.15 8.36 -43.74
C PRO A 18 35.36 6.90 -43.38
N ALA A 19 34.93 6.52 -42.17
CA ALA A 19 34.89 5.14 -41.74
C ALA A 19 33.88 4.38 -42.60
N ALA A 20 34.39 3.38 -43.29
CA ALA A 20 33.60 2.41 -44.03
C ALA A 20 32.47 1.82 -43.20
N GLY A 21 31.34 1.64 -43.89
CA GLY A 21 30.10 1.18 -43.33
C GLY A 21 30.23 -0.07 -42.47
N ARG A 22 29.85 0.10 -41.22
CA ARG A 22 29.60 -1.02 -40.33
C ARG A 22 28.15 -1.46 -40.50
N ALA A 23 27.96 -2.64 -41.07
CA ALA A 23 26.67 -3.28 -41.21
C ALA A 23 25.89 -3.27 -39.88
N PRO A 24 24.58 -3.05 -39.90
CA PRO A 24 23.78 -3.12 -38.67
C PRO A 24 23.84 -4.55 -38.10
N ARG A 25 24.32 -4.69 -36.89
CA ARG A 25 24.19 -5.92 -36.16
C ARG A 25 22.68 -6.21 -35.97
N PRO A 26 22.20 -7.43 -36.23
CA PRO A 26 20.83 -7.80 -35.96
C PRO A 26 20.58 -7.60 -34.46
N GLY A 27 19.45 -6.96 -34.17
CA GLY A 27 19.08 -6.48 -32.89
C GLY A 27 19.27 -7.51 -31.78
N ALA A 28 19.92 -7.08 -30.72
CA ALA A 28 19.78 -7.74 -29.45
C ALA A 28 18.29 -7.74 -29.10
N ALA A 29 17.66 -8.89 -29.27
CA ALA A 29 16.32 -9.12 -28.77
C ALA A 29 16.38 -8.76 -27.29
N LYS A 30 15.62 -7.75 -26.89
CA LYS A 30 15.37 -7.45 -25.49
C LYS A 30 14.85 -8.75 -24.88
N ARG A 31 15.69 -9.43 -24.11
CA ARG A 31 15.24 -10.51 -23.23
C ARG A 31 14.15 -9.91 -22.36
N PRO A 32 12.93 -10.45 -22.37
CA PRO A 32 11.98 -10.06 -21.34
C PRO A 32 12.66 -10.31 -20.00
N ALA A 33 12.68 -9.28 -19.16
CA ALA A 33 13.16 -9.42 -17.79
C ALA A 33 12.45 -10.64 -17.20
N ALA A 34 13.24 -11.62 -16.76
CA ALA A 34 12.71 -12.80 -16.13
C ALA A 34 11.88 -12.31 -14.93
N ALA A 35 10.58 -12.56 -14.98
CA ALA A 35 9.73 -12.38 -13.82
C ALA A 35 10.35 -13.18 -12.66
N PRO A 36 10.33 -12.69 -11.42
CA PRO A 36 10.90 -13.43 -10.31
C PRO A 36 10.24 -14.81 -10.27
N ALA A 37 11.04 -15.82 -10.47
CA ALA A 37 10.63 -17.20 -10.36
C ALA A 37 10.20 -17.44 -8.91
N GLY A 38 8.91 -17.68 -8.64
CA GLY A 38 8.53 -18.01 -7.29
C GLY A 38 7.06 -18.20 -6.95
N GLN A 39 6.13 -17.77 -7.76
CA GLN A 39 4.73 -18.12 -7.51
C GLN A 39 4.09 -18.67 -8.79
N PRO A 40 3.51 -19.88 -8.73
CA PRO A 40 2.75 -20.39 -9.87
C PRO A 40 1.62 -19.42 -10.19
N ALA A 41 1.44 -19.11 -11.46
CA ALA A 41 0.34 -18.27 -11.92
C ALA A 41 -0.98 -18.88 -11.46
N LEU A 42 -1.84 -18.05 -10.84
CA LEU A 42 -3.15 -18.49 -10.38
C LEU A 42 -4.03 -18.89 -11.56
N SER A 43 -4.80 -19.96 -11.42
CA SER A 43 -5.80 -20.33 -12.40
C SER A 43 -6.92 -19.28 -12.48
N PRO A 44 -7.68 -19.21 -13.60
CA PRO A 44 -8.83 -18.29 -13.71
C PRO A 44 -9.85 -18.46 -12.58
N ALA A 45 -10.09 -19.70 -12.12
CA ALA A 45 -10.98 -20.00 -11.00
C ALA A 45 -10.45 -19.42 -9.68
N GLN A 46 -9.13 -19.54 -9.43
CA GLN A 46 -8.49 -18.96 -8.26
C GLN A 46 -8.52 -17.42 -8.28
N HIS A 47 -8.33 -16.82 -9.46
CA HIS A 47 -8.49 -15.36 -9.61
C HIS A 47 -9.90 -14.90 -9.31
N ALA A 48 -10.91 -15.58 -9.81
CA ALA A 48 -12.32 -15.25 -9.54
C ALA A 48 -12.64 -15.36 -8.04
N GLN A 49 -12.15 -16.40 -7.38
CA GLN A 49 -12.33 -16.60 -5.94
C GLN A 49 -11.65 -15.51 -5.11
N LEU A 50 -10.42 -15.12 -5.48
CA LEU A 50 -9.70 -14.03 -4.82
C LEU A 50 -10.40 -12.69 -5.03
N THR A 51 -10.92 -12.43 -6.22
CA THR A 51 -11.68 -11.21 -6.52
C THR A 51 -12.93 -11.13 -5.66
N LYS A 52 -13.70 -12.22 -5.57
CA LYS A 52 -14.87 -12.30 -4.71
C LYS A 52 -14.50 -12.04 -3.24
N GLN A 53 -13.47 -12.69 -2.74
CA GLN A 53 -12.99 -12.50 -1.37
C GLN A 53 -12.53 -11.05 -1.13
N ASN A 54 -11.88 -10.41 -2.10
CA ASN A 54 -11.49 -9.01 -1.99
C ASN A 54 -12.68 -8.09 -1.83
N ILE A 55 -13.75 -8.33 -2.59
CA ILE A 55 -15.00 -7.56 -2.49
C ILE A 55 -15.62 -7.75 -1.11
N GLU A 56 -15.73 -8.99 -0.63
CA GLU A 56 -16.27 -9.31 0.69
C GLU A 56 -15.45 -8.65 1.82
N MET A 57 -14.12 -8.71 1.74
CA MET A 57 -13.23 -8.07 2.71
C MET A 57 -13.34 -6.54 2.68
N THR A 58 -13.46 -5.94 1.51
CA THR A 58 -13.66 -4.49 1.37
C THR A 58 -14.99 -4.06 1.97
N GLN A 59 -16.05 -4.80 1.75
CA GLN A 59 -17.36 -4.53 2.35
C GLN A 59 -17.34 -4.69 3.88
N ALA A 60 -16.67 -5.73 4.39
CA ALA A 60 -16.48 -5.91 5.82
C ALA A 60 -15.68 -4.76 6.45
N ALA A 61 -14.61 -4.34 5.81
CA ALA A 61 -13.81 -3.20 6.25
C ALA A 61 -14.60 -1.89 6.23
N LEU A 62 -15.43 -1.69 5.22
CA LEU A 62 -16.31 -0.52 5.14
C LEU A 62 -17.32 -0.49 6.29
N ARG A 63 -17.90 -1.63 6.65
CA ARG A 63 -18.78 -1.74 7.84
C ARG A 63 -18.03 -1.40 9.11
N VAL A 64 -16.81 -1.90 9.29
CA VAL A 64 -15.94 -1.54 10.43
C VAL A 64 -15.75 -0.04 10.49
N ALA A 65 -15.40 0.60 9.39
CA ALA A 65 -15.20 2.03 9.32
C ALA A 65 -16.49 2.82 9.66
N GLN A 66 -17.65 2.35 9.18
CA GLN A 66 -18.94 2.94 9.50
C GLN A 66 -19.31 2.79 10.99
N MET A 67 -18.97 1.65 11.61
CA MET A 67 -19.16 1.46 13.05
C MET A 67 -18.26 2.42 13.86
N VAL A 68 -17.05 2.66 13.41
CA VAL A 68 -16.18 3.67 14.01
C VAL A 68 -16.78 5.08 13.86
N ASP A 69 -17.35 5.40 12.71
CA ASP A 69 -18.03 6.68 12.49
C ASP A 69 -19.25 6.87 13.42
N GLY A 70 -19.97 5.78 13.65
CA GLY A 70 -21.11 5.72 14.57
C GLY A 70 -20.74 5.61 16.05
N ASN A 71 -19.45 5.72 16.39
CA ASN A 71 -18.94 5.57 17.76
C ASN A 71 -19.21 4.20 18.40
N GLN A 72 -19.27 3.15 17.58
CA GLN A 72 -19.52 1.76 18.01
C GLN A 72 -18.21 0.96 18.13
N VAL A 73 -17.13 1.61 18.51
CA VAL A 73 -15.79 1.01 18.59
C VAL A 73 -15.75 -0.15 19.60
N ALA A 74 -16.50 -0.06 20.69
CA ALA A 74 -16.58 -1.11 21.68
C ALA A 74 -17.13 -2.43 21.08
N SER A 75 -18.17 -2.34 20.25
CA SER A 75 -18.74 -3.50 19.57
C SER A 75 -17.75 -4.13 18.55
N LEU A 76 -16.91 -3.32 17.93
CA LEU A 76 -15.84 -3.82 17.08
C LEU A 76 -14.83 -4.67 17.85
N TRP A 77 -14.44 -4.22 19.03
CA TRP A 77 -13.53 -4.98 19.88
C TRP A 77 -14.16 -6.28 20.36
N ASP A 78 -15.44 -6.28 20.70
CA ASP A 78 -16.16 -7.48 21.13
C ASP A 78 -16.17 -8.56 20.03
N GLY A 79 -16.29 -8.17 18.75
CA GLY A 79 -16.19 -9.05 17.59
C GLY A 79 -14.78 -9.29 17.04
N ALA A 80 -13.75 -8.74 17.67
CA ALA A 80 -12.37 -8.87 17.23
C ALA A 80 -11.80 -10.27 17.47
N SER A 81 -10.71 -10.59 16.76
CA SER A 81 -10.00 -11.86 16.96
C SER A 81 -9.43 -11.96 18.38
N LYS A 82 -9.25 -13.18 18.87
CA LYS A 82 -8.62 -13.43 20.19
C LYS A 82 -7.25 -12.79 20.29
N VAL A 83 -6.50 -12.82 19.21
CA VAL A 83 -5.17 -12.21 19.10
C VAL A 83 -5.22 -10.70 19.34
N ALA A 84 -6.18 -10.01 18.72
CA ALA A 84 -6.37 -8.58 18.93
C ALA A 84 -6.77 -8.26 20.38
N LYS A 85 -7.64 -9.07 20.96
CA LYS A 85 -8.08 -8.93 22.36
C LYS A 85 -6.95 -9.14 23.37
N THR A 86 -6.01 -10.01 23.04
CA THR A 86 -4.82 -10.24 23.87
C THR A 86 -3.82 -9.10 23.75
N ALA A 87 -3.67 -8.55 22.54
CA ALA A 87 -2.71 -7.49 22.27
C ALA A 87 -3.13 -6.12 22.82
N VAL A 88 -4.42 -5.81 22.81
CA VAL A 88 -4.96 -4.49 23.20
C VAL A 88 -6.20 -4.68 24.08
N LYS A 89 -6.22 -4.01 25.22
CA LYS A 89 -7.40 -3.99 26.09
C LYS A 89 -8.53 -3.19 25.44
N ARG A 90 -9.77 -3.58 25.75
CA ARG A 90 -10.99 -2.94 25.23
C ARG A 90 -10.99 -1.42 25.41
N ASP A 91 -10.73 -0.97 26.62
CA ASP A 91 -10.76 0.46 26.95
C ASP A 91 -9.65 1.24 26.24
N ALA A 92 -8.46 0.65 26.11
CA ALA A 92 -7.35 1.23 25.37
C ALA A 92 -7.67 1.36 23.86
N PHE A 93 -8.27 0.33 23.28
CA PHE A 93 -8.68 0.33 21.87
C PHE A 93 -9.74 1.40 21.60
N VAL A 94 -10.78 1.45 22.42
CA VAL A 94 -11.86 2.47 22.30
C VAL A 94 -11.31 3.88 22.50
N SER A 95 -10.48 4.08 23.51
CA SER A 95 -9.91 5.40 23.83
C SER A 95 -8.96 5.89 22.72
N GLN A 96 -8.09 5.03 22.22
CA GLN A 96 -7.15 5.37 21.16
C GLN A 96 -7.87 5.78 19.87
N ILE A 97 -8.80 4.99 19.42
CA ILE A 97 -9.57 5.28 18.19
C ILE A 97 -10.41 6.54 18.40
N GLY A 98 -11.08 6.67 19.54
CA GLY A 98 -11.87 7.86 19.87
C GLY A 98 -11.04 9.14 19.85
N THR A 99 -9.85 9.13 20.41
CA THR A 99 -8.92 10.26 20.41
C THR A 99 -8.47 10.63 19.00
N GLU A 100 -8.06 9.64 18.21
CA GLU A 100 -7.64 9.87 16.82
C GLU A 100 -8.79 10.42 15.96
N ARG A 101 -9.98 9.88 16.13
CA ARG A 101 -11.17 10.35 15.41
C ARG A 101 -11.58 11.77 15.82
N ALA A 102 -11.50 12.11 17.08
CA ALA A 102 -11.76 13.47 17.58
C ALA A 102 -10.80 14.49 16.96
N ARG A 103 -9.53 14.13 16.78
CA ARG A 103 -8.53 14.99 16.12
C ARG A 103 -8.80 15.20 14.64
N LEU A 104 -9.30 14.20 13.95
CA LEU A 104 -9.55 14.23 12.50
C LEU A 104 -10.92 14.82 12.16
N GLY A 105 -11.86 14.77 13.07
CA GLY A 105 -13.24 15.24 12.88
C GLY A 105 -14.10 14.26 12.08
N ALA A 106 -15.19 14.79 11.53
CA ALA A 106 -16.15 13.99 10.76
C ALA A 106 -15.56 13.50 9.42
N VAL A 107 -16.02 12.35 8.96
CA VAL A 107 -15.67 11.84 7.62
C VAL A 107 -16.39 12.67 6.56
N VAL A 108 -15.62 13.19 5.62
CA VAL A 108 -16.13 13.90 4.44
C VAL A 108 -16.38 12.95 3.30
N GLY A 109 -15.50 11.96 3.12
CA GLY A 109 -15.64 10.94 2.08
C GLY A 109 -14.53 9.90 2.16
N ARG A 110 -14.81 8.71 1.64
CA ARG A 110 -13.86 7.62 1.48
C ARG A 110 -13.64 7.32 0.02
N GLY A 111 -12.39 7.11 -0.35
CA GLY A 111 -12.02 6.59 -1.65
C GLY A 111 -12.12 5.07 -1.74
N GLN A 112 -11.72 4.53 -2.88
CA GLN A 112 -11.74 3.10 -3.13
C GLN A 112 -10.77 2.35 -2.21
N GLY A 113 -11.22 1.22 -1.66
CA GLY A 113 -10.40 0.36 -0.81
C GLY A 113 -9.38 -0.45 -1.59
N SER A 114 -8.18 -0.58 -1.03
CA SER A 114 -7.13 -1.47 -1.50
C SER A 114 -6.98 -2.65 -0.57
N VAL A 115 -6.94 -3.86 -1.10
CA VAL A 115 -6.80 -5.11 -0.33
C VAL A 115 -5.40 -5.67 -0.49
N THR A 116 -4.73 -5.93 0.62
CA THR A 116 -3.40 -6.55 0.67
C THR A 116 -3.44 -7.76 1.60
N ARG A 117 -2.86 -8.86 1.16
CA ARG A 117 -2.71 -10.08 1.96
C ARG A 117 -1.30 -10.21 2.47
N VAL A 118 -1.17 -10.56 3.74
CA VAL A 118 0.12 -10.78 4.38
C VAL A 118 0.03 -12.05 5.23
N LYS A 119 1.00 -12.93 5.07
CA LYS A 119 1.18 -14.09 5.93
C LYS A 119 2.37 -13.85 6.83
N TYR A 120 2.14 -13.88 8.13
CA TYR A 120 3.20 -13.82 9.14
C TYR A 120 3.53 -15.21 9.65
N GLY A 121 4.82 -15.52 9.68
CA GLY A 121 5.35 -16.74 10.26
C GLY A 121 5.79 -16.56 11.71
N PRO A 122 6.32 -17.62 12.33
CA PRO A 122 6.86 -17.57 13.69
C PRO A 122 8.02 -16.56 13.77
N GLY A 123 8.09 -15.82 14.88
CA GLY A 123 9.13 -14.81 15.11
C GLY A 123 8.84 -13.42 14.56
N ALA A 124 7.70 -13.19 13.90
CA ALA A 124 7.26 -11.86 13.51
C ALA A 124 6.79 -11.04 14.73
N GLN A 125 6.78 -9.71 14.61
CA GLN A 125 6.27 -8.82 15.67
C GLN A 125 4.76 -8.95 15.91
N VAL A 126 4.04 -9.53 14.96
CA VAL A 126 2.62 -9.86 15.05
C VAL A 126 2.44 -11.38 15.14
N PRO A 127 1.39 -11.85 15.80
CA PRO A 127 1.10 -13.28 15.88
C PRO A 127 1.01 -13.94 14.52
N GLU A 128 1.53 -15.16 14.45
CA GLU A 128 1.49 -15.96 13.23
C GLU A 128 0.06 -16.10 12.68
N GLY A 129 -0.08 -16.04 11.38
CA GLY A 129 -1.36 -16.21 10.70
C GLY A 129 -1.46 -15.48 9.37
N LEU A 130 -2.61 -15.68 8.73
CA LEU A 130 -2.96 -14.98 7.50
C LEU A 130 -3.78 -13.72 7.83
N TYR A 131 -3.31 -12.60 7.31
CA TYR A 131 -3.94 -11.29 7.49
C TYR A 131 -4.38 -10.71 6.16
N VAL A 132 -5.51 -10.03 6.17
CA VAL A 132 -5.98 -9.21 5.06
C VAL A 132 -6.09 -7.78 5.57
N ASN A 133 -5.39 -6.88 4.93
CA ASN A 133 -5.41 -5.46 5.21
C ASN A 133 -6.20 -4.75 4.13
N VAL A 134 -7.20 -3.98 4.52
CA VAL A 134 -7.97 -3.12 3.63
C VAL A 134 -7.69 -1.68 4.00
N SER A 135 -7.23 -0.88 3.06
CA SER A 135 -6.93 0.52 3.29
C SER A 135 -7.80 1.43 2.41
N PHE A 136 -8.31 2.50 3.02
CA PHE A 136 -9.09 3.52 2.33
C PHE A 136 -8.38 4.87 2.44
N PRO A 137 -8.26 5.64 1.35
CA PRO A 137 -7.95 7.05 1.45
C PRO A 137 -9.23 7.77 1.91
N THR A 138 -9.21 8.29 3.13
CA THR A 138 -10.38 8.90 3.77
C THR A 138 -10.12 10.37 4.04
N ARG A 139 -11.04 11.23 3.63
CA ARG A 139 -10.99 12.66 3.91
C ARG A 139 -11.78 12.96 5.18
N PHE A 140 -11.14 13.67 6.08
CA PHE A 140 -11.72 14.13 7.34
C PHE A 140 -11.82 15.65 7.37
N ALA A 141 -12.82 16.16 8.08
CA ALA A 141 -13.11 17.59 8.11
C ALA A 141 -11.95 18.44 8.66
N LYS A 142 -11.19 17.93 9.62
CA LYS A 142 -10.06 18.63 10.25
C LYS A 142 -8.70 18.25 9.67
N ALA A 143 -8.64 17.32 8.73
CA ALA A 143 -7.40 16.91 8.09
C ALA A 143 -7.24 17.61 6.73
N GLN A 144 -6.10 18.25 6.51
CA GLN A 144 -5.80 18.92 5.24
C GLN A 144 -5.58 17.95 4.09
N GLN A 145 -5.12 16.73 4.38
CA GLN A 145 -4.83 15.70 3.41
C GLN A 145 -5.60 14.42 3.73
N PRO A 146 -5.84 13.55 2.74
CA PRO A 146 -6.46 12.25 2.99
C PRO A 146 -5.64 11.44 3.99
N VAL A 147 -6.33 10.83 4.94
CA VAL A 147 -5.75 9.94 5.93
C VAL A 147 -5.96 8.51 5.47
N ARG A 148 -4.95 7.68 5.61
CA ARG A 148 -5.05 6.26 5.31
C ARG A 148 -5.73 5.55 6.47
N GLU A 149 -6.96 5.15 6.26
CA GLU A 149 -7.73 4.32 7.18
C GLU A 149 -7.41 2.86 6.88
N LEU A 150 -6.86 2.14 7.82
CA LEU A 150 -6.43 0.76 7.67
C LEU A 150 -7.23 -0.15 8.58
N VAL A 151 -7.90 -1.12 7.99
CA VAL A 151 -8.62 -2.18 8.69
C VAL A 151 -7.91 -3.50 8.43
N SER A 152 -7.51 -4.18 9.48
CA SER A 152 -6.83 -5.47 9.41
C SER A 152 -7.73 -6.58 9.90
N PHE A 153 -7.84 -7.64 9.13
CA PHE A 153 -8.52 -8.88 9.49
C PHE A 153 -7.52 -10.01 9.63
N ARG A 154 -7.79 -10.94 10.52
CA ARG A 154 -7.03 -12.18 10.67
C ARG A 154 -7.95 -13.36 10.43
N LEU A 155 -7.44 -14.37 9.75
CA LEU A 155 -8.11 -15.66 9.66
C LEU A 155 -7.79 -16.43 10.94
N ASP A 156 -8.78 -16.55 11.81
CA ASP A 156 -8.65 -17.31 13.03
C ASP A 156 -8.64 -18.83 12.76
N GLU A 157 -8.32 -19.61 13.78
CA GLU A 157 -8.18 -21.07 13.68
C GLU A 157 -9.46 -21.78 13.24
N ASP A 158 -10.61 -21.20 13.52
CA ASP A 158 -11.93 -21.67 13.09
C ASP A 158 -12.30 -21.31 11.65
N LYS A 159 -11.31 -20.83 10.85
CA LYS A 159 -11.49 -20.36 9.46
C LYS A 159 -12.42 -19.16 9.31
N THR A 160 -12.61 -18.39 10.35
CA THR A 160 -13.41 -17.16 10.34
C THR A 160 -12.52 -15.93 10.30
N TRP A 161 -12.82 -15.00 9.40
CA TRP A 161 -12.17 -13.70 9.36
C TRP A 161 -12.72 -12.80 10.46
N ARG A 162 -11.83 -12.33 11.33
CA ARG A 162 -12.16 -11.40 12.41
C ARG A 162 -11.26 -10.18 12.39
N LEU A 163 -11.76 -9.09 12.93
CA LEU A 163 -11.00 -7.86 13.05
C LEU A 163 -9.73 -8.10 13.89
N ALA A 164 -8.58 -7.79 13.33
CA ALA A 164 -7.30 -7.85 14.02
C ALA A 164 -6.78 -6.46 14.44
N GLY A 165 -7.22 -5.40 13.78
CA GLY A 165 -6.83 -4.06 14.12
C GLY A 165 -7.47 -3.00 13.24
N TYR A 166 -7.48 -1.77 13.75
CA TYR A 166 -7.90 -0.58 13.04
C TYR A 166 -6.88 0.53 13.34
N SER A 167 -6.44 1.22 12.32
CA SER A 167 -5.53 2.34 12.49
C SER A 167 -5.76 3.44 11.45
N LEU A 168 -5.43 4.65 11.85
CA LEU A 168 -5.46 5.84 11.02
C LEU A 168 -4.02 6.32 10.84
N ARG A 169 -3.56 6.44 9.61
CA ARG A 169 -2.22 6.92 9.30
C ARG A 169 -2.32 8.15 8.41
N THR A 170 -1.84 9.26 8.91
CA THR A 170 -1.60 10.44 8.07
C THR A 170 -0.53 10.08 7.04
N ALA A 171 -0.70 10.56 5.81
CA ALA A 171 0.34 10.40 4.81
C ALA A 171 1.62 11.04 5.35
N VAL A 172 2.64 10.22 5.59
CA VAL A 172 3.98 10.73 5.88
C VAL A 172 4.50 11.29 4.57
N LYS A 173 4.85 12.58 4.58
CA LYS A 173 5.57 13.21 3.48
C LYS A 173 6.92 12.56 3.29
#